data_a3c15a9daf5b0ed2a47f7b53f0caa470
#
_entry.id   a3c15a9daf5b0ed2a47f7b53f0caa470
#
_cell.length_a   1.000
_cell.length_b   1.000
_cell.length_c   1.000
_cell.angle_alpha   90.00
_cell.angle_beta   90.00
_cell.angle_gamma   90.00
#
_symmetry.space_group_name_H-M   'P 1'
#
loop_
_entity.id
_entity.type
_entity.pdbx_description
1 polymer ?
#
loop_
_entity_poly.entity_id
_entity_poly.type
_entity_poly.pdbx_seq_one_letter_code
_entity_poly.pdbx_strand_id
1 'polypeptide(L)'
;MNDLPITVISVIVTMTPGPTPLYTYSGLQDQTDCSVKCTGPTDIIFELDDNSYDDGWLFVGYSAGASNPMPTHPNLGFRSDRQSDNPNKKLTVFNPALVMGDVHRFSLYYSNVNINNGAPFSFDPETENQEGGGF
;
A
#
# COMPACT_ATOMS: atom_id res chain seq x y z
N MET A 1 -23.35 19.70 0.95
CA MET A 1 -22.54 18.80 0.13
C MET A 1 -22.30 17.50 0.87
N ASN A 2 -22.51 16.40 0.19
CA ASN A 2 -22.31 15.11 0.82
C ASN A 2 -20.97 14.55 0.40
N ASP A 3 -20.07 14.45 1.34
CA ASP A 3 -18.83 13.76 1.10
C ASP A 3 -19.11 12.26 1.05
N LEU A 4 -18.52 11.59 0.07
CA LEU A 4 -18.59 10.15 0.03
C LEU A 4 -17.82 9.58 1.24
N PRO A 5 -18.35 8.54 1.89
CA PRO A 5 -17.61 7.91 2.96
C PRO A 5 -16.32 7.31 2.42
N ILE A 6 -15.27 7.41 3.19
CA ILE A 6 -13.97 6.82 2.84
C ILE A 6 -13.99 5.38 3.29
N THR A 7 -13.76 4.47 2.34
CA THR A 7 -13.57 3.05 2.63
C THR A 7 -12.17 2.83 3.17
N VAL A 8 -12.02 1.94 4.12
CA VAL A 8 -10.72 1.56 4.66
C VAL A 8 -10.44 0.11 4.31
N ILE A 9 -9.32 -0.13 3.64
CA ILE A 9 -8.84 -1.48 3.33
C ILE A 9 -7.51 -1.66 4.03
N SER A 10 -7.43 -2.64 4.93
CA SER A 10 -6.20 -2.96 5.62
C SER A 10 -5.45 -4.06 4.87
N VAL A 11 -4.18 -3.83 4.60
CA VAL A 11 -3.30 -4.80 3.95
C VAL A 11 -2.19 -5.16 4.94
N ILE A 12 -2.17 -6.40 5.38
CA ILE A 12 -1.13 -6.89 6.28
C ILE A 12 0.05 -7.36 5.44
N VAL A 13 1.23 -6.88 5.78
CA VAL A 13 2.47 -7.21 5.08
C VAL A 13 3.32 -8.10 5.96
N THR A 14 3.57 -9.31 5.50
CA THR A 14 4.47 -10.26 6.15
C THR A 14 5.73 -10.40 5.31
N MET A 15 6.89 -10.08 5.90
CA MET A 15 8.15 -10.21 5.19
C MET A 15 8.67 -11.64 5.34
N THR A 16 8.75 -12.33 4.22
CA THR A 16 9.27 -13.71 4.18
C THR A 16 10.77 -13.70 3.87
N PRO A 17 11.50 -14.80 4.17
CA PRO A 17 12.90 -14.88 3.78
C PRO A 17 13.09 -14.70 2.28
N GLY A 18 14.14 -13.98 1.92
CA GLY A 18 14.45 -13.80 0.56
C GLY A 18 14.35 -12.42 -0.06
N PRO A 19 14.32 -11.29 0.67
CA PRO A 19 13.21 -10.74 1.42
C PRO A 19 12.05 -10.41 0.47
N THR A 20 10.91 -11.03 0.73
CA THR A 20 9.73 -10.90 -0.15
C THR A 20 8.51 -10.57 0.70
N PRO A 21 7.75 -9.51 0.34
CA PRO A 21 6.52 -9.22 1.06
C PRO A 21 5.40 -10.17 0.63
N LEU A 22 4.61 -10.57 1.60
CA LEU A 22 3.40 -11.34 1.42
C LEU A 22 2.24 -10.45 1.86
N TYR A 23 1.33 -10.15 0.95
CA TYR A 23 0.21 -9.25 1.23
C TYR A 23 -1.06 -10.03 1.54
N THR A 24 -1.75 -9.65 2.60
CA THR A 24 -3.03 -10.25 2.98
C THR A 24 -4.06 -9.14 3.14
N TYR A 25 -5.13 -9.18 2.36
CA TYR A 25 -6.18 -8.18 2.43
C TYR A 25 -7.51 -8.77 1.92
N SER A 26 -8.60 -8.35 2.51
CA SER A 26 -9.97 -8.73 2.09
C SER A 26 -10.17 -10.23 1.87
N GLY A 27 -9.52 -11.06 2.70
CA GLY A 27 -9.58 -12.52 2.55
C GLY A 27 -8.71 -13.09 1.43
N LEU A 28 -8.02 -12.24 0.70
CA LEU A 28 -7.09 -12.65 -0.34
C LEU A 28 -5.66 -12.60 0.18
N GLN A 29 -4.80 -13.44 -0.37
CA GLN A 29 -3.40 -13.46 -0.01
C GLN A 29 -2.57 -13.53 -1.28
N ASP A 30 -1.82 -12.47 -1.56
CA ASP A 30 -0.92 -12.39 -2.69
C ASP A 30 0.53 -12.42 -2.20
N GLN A 31 1.40 -13.14 -2.88
CA GLN A 31 2.77 -13.30 -2.42
C GLN A 31 3.64 -12.10 -2.75
N THR A 32 3.61 -11.63 -3.97
CA THR A 32 4.47 -10.53 -4.41
C THR A 32 3.68 -9.41 -5.04
N ASP A 33 2.51 -9.70 -5.55
CA ASP A 33 1.66 -8.71 -6.20
C ASP A 33 0.56 -8.30 -5.22
N CYS A 34 0.27 -7.02 -5.22
CA CYS A 34 -0.84 -6.50 -4.45
C CYS A 34 -1.64 -5.59 -5.38
N SER A 35 -2.88 -5.94 -5.64
CA SER A 35 -3.76 -5.13 -6.48
C SER A 35 -5.06 -4.90 -5.73
N VAL A 36 -5.24 -3.69 -5.22
CA VAL A 36 -6.40 -3.33 -4.42
C VAL A 36 -7.43 -2.66 -5.32
N LYS A 37 -8.65 -3.20 -5.35
CA LYS A 37 -9.74 -2.65 -6.15
C LYS A 37 -10.52 -1.64 -5.33
N CYS A 38 -10.72 -0.46 -5.87
CA CYS A 38 -11.41 0.64 -5.19
C CYS A 38 -12.66 1.02 -5.97
N THR A 39 -13.80 1.05 -5.28
CA THR A 39 -15.08 1.44 -5.88
C THR A 39 -15.48 2.86 -5.47
N GLY A 40 -14.64 3.54 -4.73
CA GLY A 40 -14.82 4.90 -4.26
C GLY A 40 -13.59 5.33 -3.49
N PRO A 41 -13.60 6.52 -2.88
CA PRO A 41 -12.44 6.99 -2.12
C PRO A 41 -12.03 5.98 -1.06
N THR A 42 -10.76 5.61 -1.02
CA THR A 42 -10.28 4.52 -0.16
C THR A 42 -8.95 4.87 0.46
N ASP A 43 -8.86 4.67 1.78
CA ASP A 43 -7.59 4.61 2.50
C ASP A 43 -7.11 3.16 2.50
N ILE A 44 -5.97 2.91 1.88
CA ILE A 44 -5.33 1.60 1.87
C ILE A 44 -4.22 1.63 2.91
N ILE A 45 -4.41 0.91 4.00
CA ILE A 45 -3.45 0.93 5.12
C ILE A 45 -2.59 -0.31 5.03
N PHE A 46 -1.32 -0.11 4.69
CA PHE A 46 -0.31 -1.17 4.73
C PHE A 46 0.29 -1.23 6.12
N GLU A 47 0.26 -2.39 6.73
CA GLU A 47 0.80 -2.59 8.07
C GLU A 47 1.70 -3.82 8.08
N LEU A 48 2.96 -3.66 8.52
CA LEU A 48 3.82 -4.80 8.78
C LEU A 48 3.23 -5.63 9.93
N ASP A 49 3.22 -6.94 9.79
CA ASP A 49 2.77 -7.78 10.88
C ASP A 49 3.76 -7.68 12.06
N ASP A 50 3.32 -8.15 13.23
CA ASP A 50 4.11 -8.00 14.44
C ASP A 50 5.46 -8.69 14.33
N ASN A 51 5.50 -9.88 13.74
CA ASN A 51 6.75 -10.63 13.59
C ASN A 51 7.73 -9.91 12.66
N SER A 52 7.26 -9.39 11.54
CA SER A 52 8.12 -8.65 10.60
C SER A 52 8.64 -7.38 11.24
N TYR A 53 7.79 -6.65 11.94
CA TYR A 53 8.19 -5.43 12.62
C TYR A 53 9.21 -5.73 13.73
N ASP A 54 8.98 -6.77 14.51
CA ASP A 54 9.89 -7.17 15.59
C ASP A 54 11.23 -7.65 15.06
N ASP A 55 11.25 -8.20 13.84
CA ASP A 55 12.49 -8.60 13.15
C ASP A 55 13.27 -7.40 12.59
N GLY A 56 12.72 -6.20 12.69
CA GLY A 56 13.41 -4.96 12.30
C GLY A 56 12.95 -4.34 11.00
N TRP A 57 11.89 -4.85 10.38
CA TRP A 57 11.37 -4.27 9.14
C TRP A 57 10.63 -2.95 9.40
N LEU A 58 10.85 -1.98 8.53
CA LEU A 58 10.20 -0.67 8.59
C LEU A 58 9.81 -0.23 7.19
N PHE A 59 8.72 0.54 7.09
CA PHE A 59 8.45 1.34 5.89
C PHE A 59 9.35 2.58 5.94
N VAL A 60 10.15 2.79 4.89
CA VAL A 60 11.09 3.91 4.87
C VAL A 60 10.82 4.90 3.74
N GLY A 61 9.84 4.64 2.90
CA GLY A 61 9.50 5.58 1.84
C GLY A 61 8.42 5.04 0.92
N TYR A 62 8.03 5.90 0.00
CA TYR A 62 7.02 5.63 -1.00
C TYR A 62 7.24 6.54 -2.18
N SER A 63 6.74 6.15 -3.33
CA SER A 63 6.71 7.02 -4.50
C SER A 63 5.58 6.62 -5.42
N ALA A 64 5.04 7.59 -6.16
CA ALA A 64 4.11 7.30 -7.23
C ALA A 64 4.90 6.59 -8.33
N GLY A 65 4.47 5.40 -8.69
CA GLY A 65 5.12 4.63 -9.74
C GLY A 65 4.71 5.10 -11.12
N ALA A 66 5.51 4.75 -12.12
CA ALA A 66 5.12 4.93 -13.50
C ALA A 66 4.14 3.82 -13.87
N SER A 67 2.95 4.20 -14.33
CA SER A 67 1.97 3.26 -14.85
C SER A 67 1.94 3.38 -16.37
N ASN A 68 1.66 2.28 -17.05
CA ASN A 68 1.50 2.27 -18.49
C ASN A 68 0.21 1.52 -18.84
N PRO A 69 -0.86 2.21 -19.28
CA PRO A 69 -0.89 3.67 -19.49
C PRO A 69 -0.90 4.45 -18.18
N MET A 70 -0.51 5.72 -18.26
CA MET A 70 -0.60 6.61 -17.10
C MET A 70 -2.06 6.81 -16.70
N PRO A 71 -2.37 6.83 -15.40
CA PRO A 71 -3.73 7.13 -14.95
C PRO A 71 -4.09 8.57 -15.28
N THR A 72 -5.38 8.80 -15.50
CA THR A 72 -5.90 10.12 -15.87
C THR A 72 -5.70 11.13 -14.72
N HIS A 73 -5.82 10.65 -13.48
CA HIS A 73 -5.59 11.44 -12.29
C HIS A 73 -4.58 10.72 -11.38
N PRO A 74 -3.27 10.93 -11.57
CA PRO A 74 -2.25 10.22 -10.81
C PRO A 74 -1.98 10.88 -9.46
N ASN A 75 -3.01 11.07 -8.64
CA ASN A 75 -2.92 11.86 -7.42
C ASN A 75 -3.19 11.04 -6.16
N LEU A 76 -2.50 9.91 -6.02
CA LEU A 76 -2.51 9.18 -4.77
C LEU A 76 -1.92 10.04 -3.65
N GLY A 77 -2.52 9.97 -2.46
CA GLY A 77 -1.95 10.58 -1.27
C GLY A 77 -1.20 9.54 -0.46
N PHE A 78 -0.11 9.94 0.16
CA PHE A 78 0.71 9.03 0.98
C PHE A 78 0.89 9.62 2.37
N ARG A 79 0.79 8.76 3.37
CA ARG A 79 0.94 9.18 4.76
C ARG A 79 1.60 8.06 5.55
N SER A 80 2.73 8.33 6.19
CA SER A 80 3.39 7.37 7.06
C SER A 80 3.12 7.72 8.52
N ASP A 81 3.00 6.68 9.35
CA ASP A 81 2.76 6.82 10.78
C ASP A 81 4.09 6.84 11.52
N ARG A 82 4.62 8.05 11.74
CA ARG A 82 5.93 8.24 12.37
C ARG A 82 5.84 8.57 13.85
N GLN A 83 4.64 8.90 14.33
CA GLN A 83 4.45 9.40 15.70
C GLN A 83 3.73 8.42 16.61
N SER A 84 3.51 7.20 16.14
CA SER A 84 2.90 6.16 16.96
C SER A 84 3.94 5.49 17.86
N ASP A 85 3.47 4.63 18.75
CA ASP A 85 4.34 3.78 19.57
C ASP A 85 5.15 2.80 18.71
N ASN A 86 4.68 2.52 17.49
CA ASN A 86 5.36 1.66 16.53
C ASN A 86 5.62 2.46 15.25
N PRO A 87 6.62 3.35 15.25
CA PRO A 87 6.86 4.22 14.10
C PRO A 87 7.24 3.41 12.86
N ASN A 88 6.73 3.86 11.72
CA ASN A 88 7.00 3.27 10.40
C ASN A 88 6.54 1.82 10.26
N LYS A 89 5.61 1.38 11.12
CA LYS A 89 4.94 0.09 10.98
C LYS A 89 3.78 0.14 10.00
N LYS A 90 3.17 1.31 9.83
CA LYS A 90 2.03 1.54 8.94
C LYS A 90 2.34 2.61 7.92
N LEU A 91 1.76 2.45 6.74
CA LEU A 91 1.79 3.44 5.70
C LEU A 91 0.43 3.44 5.00
N THR A 92 -0.20 4.60 4.89
CA THR A 92 -1.51 4.74 4.27
C THR A 92 -1.38 5.35 2.89
N VAL A 93 -2.04 4.73 1.92
CA VAL A 93 -2.16 5.25 0.56
C VAL A 93 -3.62 5.61 0.35
N PHE A 94 -3.90 6.89 0.10
CA PHE A 94 -5.24 7.34 -0.21
C PHE A 94 -5.45 7.36 -1.71
N ASN A 95 -6.45 6.61 -2.17
CA ASN A 95 -6.89 6.63 -3.56
C ASN A 95 -8.24 7.34 -3.62
N PRO A 96 -8.34 8.55 -4.21
CA PRO A 96 -9.60 9.24 -4.34
C PRO A 96 -10.57 8.59 -5.33
N ALA A 97 -10.08 7.66 -6.16
CA ALA A 97 -10.86 6.90 -7.12
C ALA A 97 -11.74 7.79 -8.02
N LEU A 98 -11.11 8.82 -8.58
CA LEU A 98 -11.84 9.85 -9.34
C LEU A 98 -12.25 9.41 -10.72
N VAL A 99 -11.51 8.52 -11.35
CA VAL A 99 -11.78 8.09 -12.72
C VAL A 99 -11.82 6.56 -12.78
N MET A 100 -12.95 6.01 -13.22
CA MET A 100 -13.10 4.58 -13.38
C MET A 100 -12.12 4.05 -14.42
N GLY A 101 -11.55 2.90 -14.12
CA GLY A 101 -10.58 2.25 -15.01
C GLY A 101 -9.15 2.66 -14.81
N ASP A 102 -8.89 3.74 -14.06
CA ASP A 102 -7.51 4.13 -13.77
C ASP A 102 -6.82 3.09 -12.89
N VAL A 103 -5.59 2.75 -13.25
CA VAL A 103 -4.73 1.87 -12.47
C VAL A 103 -3.53 2.69 -12.03
N HIS A 104 -3.32 2.76 -10.71
CA HIS A 104 -2.19 3.46 -10.13
C HIS A 104 -1.19 2.45 -9.62
N ARG A 105 0.03 2.50 -10.12
CA ARG A 105 1.16 1.76 -9.55
C ARG A 105 1.94 2.70 -8.67
N PHE A 106 2.43 2.19 -7.57
CA PHE A 106 3.22 2.96 -6.63
C PHE A 106 4.28 2.05 -6.02
N SER A 107 5.29 2.66 -5.43
CA SER A 107 6.37 1.91 -4.81
C SER A 107 6.34 2.11 -3.31
N LEU A 108 6.50 1.02 -2.60
CA LEU A 108 6.71 1.04 -1.15
C LEU A 108 8.14 0.57 -0.89
N TYR A 109 8.84 1.28 -0.02
CA TYR A 109 10.23 0.99 0.31
C TYR A 109 10.29 0.45 1.73
N TYR A 110 10.94 -0.69 1.88
CA TYR A 110 11.11 -1.38 3.15
C TYR A 110 12.59 -1.46 3.46
N SER A 111 12.97 -1.34 4.71
CA SER A 111 14.34 -1.61 5.11
C SER A 111 14.41 -2.39 6.40
N ASN A 112 15.54 -3.07 6.59
CA ASN A 112 15.86 -3.76 7.83
C ASN A 112 17.37 -3.62 8.05
N VAL A 113 17.75 -3.01 9.17
CA VAL A 113 19.16 -2.73 9.46
C VAL A 113 20.01 -4.00 9.50
N ASN A 114 19.38 -5.15 9.74
CA ASN A 114 20.06 -6.43 9.83
C ASN A 114 20.23 -7.12 8.46
N ILE A 115 19.68 -6.54 7.41
CA ILE A 115 19.67 -7.13 6.07
C ILE A 115 20.19 -6.09 5.09
N ASN A 116 21.19 -6.49 4.30
CA ASN A 116 21.76 -5.66 3.24
C ASN A 116 22.18 -4.26 3.72
N ASN A 117 22.69 -4.18 4.96
CA ASN A 117 23.14 -2.93 5.61
C ASN A 117 22.05 -1.87 5.68
N GLY A 118 20.78 -2.27 5.71
CA GLY A 118 19.65 -1.33 5.78
C GLY A 118 19.30 -0.70 4.45
N ALA A 119 19.88 -1.13 3.33
CA ALA A 119 19.50 -0.62 2.03
C ALA A 119 18.04 -0.95 1.73
N PRO A 120 17.26 0.00 1.17
CA PRO A 120 15.84 -0.24 0.96
C PRO A 120 15.56 -1.25 -0.15
N PHE A 121 14.49 -2.00 0.04
CA PHE A 121 13.91 -2.87 -0.99
C PHE A 121 12.63 -2.20 -1.49
N SER A 122 12.40 -2.25 -2.80
CA SER A 122 11.26 -1.61 -3.44
C SER A 122 10.31 -2.67 -3.99
N PHE A 123 9.02 -2.51 -3.71
CA PHE A 123 7.97 -3.35 -4.26
C PHE A 123 6.84 -2.44 -4.75
N ASP A 124 6.19 -2.85 -5.84
CA ASP A 124 5.27 -2.01 -6.59
C ASP A 124 3.83 -2.54 -6.55
N PRO A 125 3.07 -2.29 -5.49
CA PRO A 125 1.64 -2.58 -5.47
C PRO A 125 0.89 -1.70 -6.48
N GLU A 126 -0.35 -2.07 -6.73
CA GLU A 126 -1.23 -1.26 -7.54
C GLU A 126 -2.61 -1.13 -6.91
N THR A 127 -3.34 -0.09 -7.31
CA THR A 127 -4.75 0.08 -6.97
C THR A 127 -5.50 0.45 -8.24
N GLU A 128 -6.68 -0.17 -8.43
CA GLU A 128 -7.47 0.01 -9.62
C GLU A 128 -8.86 0.55 -9.25
N ASN A 129 -9.29 1.57 -9.97
CA ASN A 129 -10.61 2.13 -9.79
C ASN A 129 -11.62 1.32 -10.59
N GLN A 130 -12.64 0.78 -9.92
CA GLN A 130 -13.68 -0.04 -10.52
C GLN A 130 -15.06 0.53 -10.24
N GLU A 131 -16.01 0.22 -11.10
CA GLU A 131 -17.39 0.51 -10.79
C GLU A 131 -17.82 -0.30 -9.57
N GLY A 132 -18.45 0.37 -8.62
CA GLY A 132 -19.04 -0.30 -7.48
C GLY A 132 -20.32 -0.99 -7.85
N GLY A 133 -20.55 -2.16 -7.27
CA GLY A 133 -21.75 -2.93 -7.55
C GLY A 133 -23.05 -2.31 -7.08
N GLY A 134 -23.00 -1.15 -6.48
CA GLY A 134 -24.16 -0.44 -5.98
C GLY A 134 -24.37 0.92 -6.60
N PHE A 135 -23.62 1.21 -7.60
CA PHE A 135 -23.75 2.51 -8.28
C PHE A 135 -24.81 2.48 -9.36
#